data_46c01a46241a0438c413b92cb917ee5e
#
_entry.id   46c01a46241a0438c413b92cb917ee5e
#
_cell.length_a   1.000
_cell.length_b   1.000
_cell.length_c   1.000
_cell.angle_alpha   90.00
_cell.angle_beta   90.00
_cell.angle_gamma   90.00
#
_symmetry.space_group_name_H-M   'P 1'
#
loop_
_entity.id
_entity.type
_entity.pdbx_description
1 polymer ?
#
loop_
_entity_poly.entity_id
_entity_poly.type
_entity_poly.pdbx_seq_one_letter_code
_entity_poly.pdbx_strand_id
1 'polypeptide(L)'
;MDEETQSTMAAVGPRLKGLRTQRSLSLTALAEATGISLSTLSRLESGQRRPTLELLLPLARELRVDIGQLIGAPQTGDPRLHLQPVTRHGMTMLPLTRRAGSLQAYKLIISPKMRSPEPEQASHEGYEWIYVLDGRLRLVLGDNDLIMGPGEAAEFDTRTPHWFGNADAHPVEILSLLGHQGERAHLRARTTPR
;
A
#
# COMPACT_ATOMS: atom_id res chain seq x y z
N MET A 1 -24.91 22.67 -16.11
CA MET A 1 -24.14 21.59 -15.44
C MET A 1 -25.22 20.61 -15.00
N ASP A 2 -25.09 19.36 -15.42
CA ASP A 2 -26.05 18.33 -15.09
C ASP A 2 -26.01 17.94 -13.59
N GLU A 3 -27.05 17.28 -13.12
CA GLU A 3 -27.24 16.90 -11.70
C GLU A 3 -26.13 15.93 -11.23
N GLU A 4 -25.68 15.04 -12.11
CA GLU A 4 -24.61 14.08 -11.83
C GLU A 4 -23.27 14.80 -11.58
N THR A 5 -22.93 15.79 -12.41
CA THR A 5 -21.73 16.62 -12.21
C THR A 5 -21.81 17.41 -10.91
N GLN A 6 -22.98 17.98 -10.57
CA GLN A 6 -23.17 18.70 -9.30
C GLN A 6 -22.99 17.79 -8.09
N SER A 7 -23.58 16.59 -8.11
CA SER A 7 -23.44 15.57 -7.07
C SER A 7 -21.98 15.16 -6.89
N THR A 8 -21.27 14.89 -7.99
CA THR A 8 -19.86 14.53 -7.99
C THR A 8 -19.00 15.63 -7.35
N MET A 9 -19.24 16.89 -7.73
CA MET A 9 -18.51 18.05 -7.19
C MET A 9 -18.78 18.26 -5.70
N ALA A 10 -20.02 18.08 -5.25
CA ALA A 10 -20.39 18.19 -3.83
C ALA A 10 -19.73 17.11 -2.95
N ALA A 11 -19.52 15.93 -3.50
CA ALA A 11 -18.91 14.80 -2.79
C ALA A 11 -17.37 14.93 -2.64
N VAL A 12 -16.70 15.82 -3.35
CA VAL A 12 -15.23 15.99 -3.30
C VAL A 12 -14.76 16.41 -1.92
N GLY A 13 -15.40 17.40 -1.31
CA GLY A 13 -15.01 17.92 0.02
C GLY A 13 -15.04 16.86 1.12
N PRO A 14 -16.19 16.19 1.34
CA PRO A 14 -16.28 15.07 2.31
C PRO A 14 -15.27 13.96 2.03
N ARG A 15 -15.03 13.61 0.76
CA ARG A 15 -14.08 12.58 0.37
C ARG A 15 -12.63 12.99 0.67
N LEU A 16 -12.27 14.22 0.37
CA LEU A 16 -10.97 14.80 0.71
C LEU A 16 -10.71 14.73 2.22
N LYS A 17 -11.69 15.15 3.02
CA LYS A 17 -11.64 15.07 4.48
C LYS A 17 -11.44 13.63 4.97
N GLY A 18 -12.20 12.68 4.41
CA GLY A 18 -12.05 11.25 4.73
C GLY A 18 -10.65 10.71 4.43
N LEU A 19 -10.12 11.01 3.25
CA LEU A 19 -8.77 10.60 2.84
C LEU A 19 -7.68 11.21 3.72
N ARG A 20 -7.81 12.46 4.12
CA ARG A 20 -6.89 13.12 5.03
C ARG A 20 -6.91 12.49 6.42
N THR A 21 -8.09 12.29 6.99
CA THR A 21 -8.24 11.71 8.34
C THR A 21 -7.77 10.26 8.42
N GLN A 22 -8.00 9.46 7.38
CA GLN A 22 -7.47 8.10 7.29
C GLN A 22 -5.93 8.06 7.35
N ARG A 23 -5.26 9.15 6.98
CA ARG A 23 -3.80 9.30 7.05
C ARG A 23 -3.32 10.02 8.31
N SER A 24 -4.23 10.28 9.24
CA SER A 24 -3.94 11.02 10.48
C SER A 24 -3.29 12.40 10.24
N LEU A 25 -3.58 13.01 9.08
CA LEU A 25 -3.06 14.35 8.75
C LEU A 25 -3.98 15.43 9.32
N SER A 26 -3.40 16.41 10.01
CA SER A 26 -4.11 17.63 10.35
C SER A 26 -4.36 18.49 9.09
N LEU A 27 -5.34 19.40 9.16
CA LEU A 27 -5.59 20.34 8.06
C LEU A 27 -4.39 21.27 7.85
N THR A 28 -3.71 21.65 8.94
CA THR A 28 -2.49 22.48 8.90
C THR A 28 -1.34 21.74 8.20
N ALA A 29 -1.08 20.47 8.57
CA ALA A 29 -0.05 19.68 7.92
C ALA A 29 -0.31 19.50 6.41
N LEU A 30 -1.57 19.30 6.02
CA LEU A 30 -1.92 19.21 4.60
C LEU A 30 -1.73 20.56 3.88
N ALA A 31 -2.02 21.67 4.54
CA ALA A 31 -1.80 23.02 4.00
C ALA A 31 -0.30 23.27 3.74
N GLU A 32 0.55 22.97 4.71
CA GLU A 32 2.00 23.10 4.61
C GLU A 32 2.58 22.22 3.49
N ALA A 33 2.16 20.95 3.41
CA ALA A 33 2.67 20.01 2.43
C ALA A 33 2.26 20.35 0.99
N THR A 34 1.09 20.98 0.81
CA THR A 34 0.54 21.26 -0.54
C THR A 34 0.75 22.71 -0.98
N GLY A 35 1.14 23.61 -0.07
CA GLY A 35 1.20 25.06 -0.32
C GLY A 35 -0.19 25.73 -0.46
N ILE A 36 -1.27 24.99 -0.17
CA ILE A 36 -2.63 25.53 -0.22
C ILE A 36 -2.99 26.12 1.14
N SER A 37 -3.53 27.34 1.16
CA SER A 37 -3.87 27.99 2.43
C SER A 37 -4.88 27.18 3.25
N LEU A 38 -4.72 27.20 4.58
CA LEU A 38 -5.60 26.50 5.53
C LEU A 38 -7.07 26.88 5.32
N SER A 39 -7.37 28.17 5.07
CA SER A 39 -8.73 28.64 4.81
C SER A 39 -9.31 28.07 3.51
N THR A 40 -8.49 27.94 2.48
CA THR A 40 -8.90 27.32 1.20
C THR A 40 -9.22 25.84 1.39
N LEU A 41 -8.36 25.09 2.10
CA LEU A 41 -8.60 23.66 2.40
C LEU A 41 -9.85 23.46 3.25
N SER A 42 -10.04 24.27 4.30
CA SER A 42 -11.23 24.20 5.15
C SER A 42 -12.52 24.40 4.36
N ARG A 43 -12.54 25.42 3.48
CA ARG A 43 -13.69 25.67 2.61
C ARG A 43 -13.89 24.60 1.56
N LEU A 44 -12.82 24.00 1.05
CA LEU A 44 -12.90 22.89 0.10
C LEU A 44 -13.49 21.64 0.77
N GLU A 45 -13.03 21.27 1.96
CA GLU A 45 -13.55 20.13 2.73
C GLU A 45 -15.02 20.31 3.15
N SER A 46 -15.43 21.56 3.44
CA SER A 46 -16.82 21.88 3.80
C SER A 46 -17.73 22.09 2.59
N GLY A 47 -17.22 21.96 1.36
CA GLY A 47 -18.00 22.20 0.14
C GLY A 47 -18.27 23.68 -0.17
N GLN A 48 -17.72 24.61 0.61
CA GLN A 48 -17.88 26.06 0.42
C GLN A 48 -16.95 26.65 -0.65
N ARG A 49 -16.03 25.85 -1.16
CA ARG A 49 -15.17 26.20 -2.28
C ARG A 49 -15.26 25.14 -3.36
N ARG A 50 -15.40 25.60 -4.59
CA ARG A 50 -15.44 24.73 -5.76
C ARG A 50 -14.08 24.04 -5.96
N PRO A 51 -14.03 22.71 -6.13
CA PRO A 51 -12.79 22.01 -6.47
C PRO A 51 -12.36 22.36 -7.90
N THR A 52 -11.11 22.77 -8.04
CA THR A 52 -10.44 23.02 -9.34
C THR A 52 -9.24 22.10 -9.48
N LEU A 53 -8.77 21.84 -10.70
CA LEU A 53 -7.62 20.97 -10.93
C LEU A 53 -6.36 21.47 -10.23
N GLU A 54 -6.16 22.80 -10.15
CA GLU A 54 -5.03 23.41 -9.47
C GLU A 54 -4.99 23.07 -7.97
N LEU A 55 -6.18 22.91 -7.35
CA LEU A 55 -6.29 22.48 -5.97
C LEU A 55 -6.19 20.95 -5.83
N LEU A 56 -6.82 20.21 -6.74
CA LEU A 56 -6.93 18.75 -6.62
C LEU A 56 -5.62 18.02 -6.93
N LEU A 57 -4.81 18.50 -7.88
CA LEU A 57 -3.56 17.84 -8.27
C LEU A 57 -2.52 17.79 -7.13
N PRO A 58 -2.21 18.89 -6.42
CA PRO A 58 -1.32 18.84 -5.26
C PRO A 58 -1.86 17.94 -4.14
N LEU A 59 -3.19 17.98 -3.89
CA LEU A 59 -3.85 17.15 -2.88
C LEU A 59 -3.79 15.67 -3.22
N ALA A 60 -4.06 15.30 -4.48
CA ALA A 60 -3.96 13.92 -4.93
C ALA A 60 -2.53 13.38 -4.77
N ARG A 61 -1.52 14.21 -5.10
CA ARG A 61 -0.10 13.86 -4.96
C ARG A 61 0.28 13.66 -3.50
N GLU A 62 -0.07 14.60 -2.61
CA GLU A 62 0.26 14.52 -1.19
C GLU A 62 -0.45 13.35 -0.52
N LEU A 63 -1.73 13.19 -0.80
CA LEU A 63 -2.51 12.06 -0.30
C LEU A 63 -2.20 10.73 -1.00
N ARG A 64 -1.34 10.73 -2.03
CA ARG A 64 -0.96 9.54 -2.82
C ARG A 64 -2.16 8.75 -3.31
N VAL A 65 -3.12 9.47 -3.88
CA VAL A 65 -4.32 8.89 -4.48
C VAL A 65 -4.41 9.31 -5.95
N ASP A 66 -5.10 8.48 -6.73
CA ASP A 66 -5.48 8.89 -8.08
C ASP A 66 -6.52 10.02 -8.02
N ILE A 67 -6.44 10.97 -8.95
CA ILE A 67 -7.39 12.09 -8.99
C ILE A 67 -8.83 11.60 -9.16
N GLY A 68 -9.04 10.49 -9.88
CA GLY A 68 -10.33 9.83 -10.00
C GLY A 68 -10.90 9.39 -8.65
N GLN A 69 -10.05 8.94 -7.73
CA GLN A 69 -10.47 8.62 -6.36
C GLN A 69 -10.91 9.87 -5.60
N LEU A 70 -10.21 10.98 -5.80
CA LEU A 70 -10.52 12.24 -5.12
C LEU A 70 -11.85 12.81 -5.60
N ILE A 71 -12.13 12.78 -6.90
CA ILE A 71 -13.39 13.26 -7.48
C ILE A 71 -14.50 12.19 -7.46
N GLY A 72 -14.18 10.91 -7.17
CA GLY A 72 -15.14 9.83 -7.19
C GLY A 72 -15.63 9.47 -8.57
N ALA A 73 -14.78 9.64 -9.56
CA ALA A 73 -15.11 9.23 -10.92
C ALA A 73 -15.51 7.75 -10.96
N PRO A 74 -16.57 7.40 -11.69
CA PRO A 74 -16.91 6.00 -11.90
C PRO A 74 -15.73 5.28 -12.55
N GLN A 75 -15.45 4.07 -12.08
CA GLN A 75 -14.45 3.24 -12.73
C GLN A 75 -15.02 2.70 -14.04
N THR A 76 -14.70 3.38 -15.12
CA THR A 76 -15.08 2.97 -16.48
C THR A 76 -13.90 2.26 -17.12
N GLY A 77 -14.15 1.11 -17.76
CA GLY A 77 -13.15 0.37 -18.53
C GLY A 77 -12.78 -0.98 -17.92
N ASP A 78 -11.69 -1.55 -18.38
CA ASP A 78 -11.20 -2.86 -17.97
C ASP A 78 -10.79 -2.83 -16.47
N PRO A 79 -11.41 -3.64 -15.61
CA PRO A 79 -11.06 -3.67 -14.19
C PRO A 79 -9.73 -4.36 -13.90
N ARG A 80 -9.12 -5.02 -14.88
CA ARG A 80 -7.84 -5.71 -14.71
C ARG A 80 -6.72 -4.74 -14.36
N LEU A 81 -5.83 -5.20 -13.50
CA LEU A 81 -4.66 -4.43 -13.08
C LEU A 81 -3.45 -4.80 -13.94
N HIS A 82 -2.83 -3.81 -14.55
CA HIS A 82 -1.59 -3.94 -15.31
C HIS A 82 -0.48 -3.14 -14.60
N LEU A 83 -0.23 -3.45 -13.32
CA LEU A 83 0.78 -2.78 -12.51
C LEU A 83 2.16 -3.37 -12.82
N GLN A 84 3.18 -2.51 -12.84
CA GLN A 84 4.54 -2.92 -13.16
C GLN A 84 5.15 -3.69 -11.98
N PRO A 85 5.78 -4.87 -12.23
CA PRO A 85 6.51 -5.58 -11.20
C PRO A 85 7.77 -4.80 -10.80
N VAL A 86 8.14 -4.91 -9.53
CA VAL A 86 9.40 -4.35 -9.00
C VAL A 86 10.24 -5.49 -8.47
N THR A 87 11.46 -5.64 -8.99
CA THR A 87 12.41 -6.67 -8.54
C THR A 87 13.51 -6.04 -7.70
N ARG A 88 13.69 -6.56 -6.48
CA ARG A 88 14.77 -6.17 -5.55
C ARG A 88 15.26 -7.38 -4.77
N HIS A 89 16.57 -7.50 -4.57
CA HIS A 89 17.21 -8.49 -3.71
C HIS A 89 16.75 -9.95 -3.95
N GLY A 90 16.43 -10.32 -5.19
CA GLY A 90 15.96 -11.66 -5.53
C GLY A 90 14.46 -11.90 -5.32
N MET A 91 13.70 -10.87 -4.96
CA MET A 91 12.24 -10.90 -4.86
C MET A 91 11.63 -10.02 -5.93
N THR A 92 10.67 -10.55 -6.69
CA THR A 92 9.84 -9.79 -7.62
C THR A 92 8.47 -9.59 -7.01
N MET A 93 8.06 -8.34 -6.86
CA MET A 93 6.79 -7.93 -6.29
C MET A 93 5.85 -7.43 -7.39
N LEU A 94 4.69 -8.07 -7.51
CA LEU A 94 3.61 -7.65 -8.40
C LEU A 94 2.48 -7.06 -7.54
N PRO A 95 2.24 -5.75 -7.57
CA PRO A 95 1.08 -5.18 -6.89
C PRO A 95 -0.22 -5.74 -7.45
N LEU A 96 -1.18 -6.11 -6.60
CA LEU A 96 -2.50 -6.60 -6.97
C LEU A 96 -3.62 -5.63 -6.55
N THR A 97 -3.24 -4.50 -5.96
CA THR A 97 -4.16 -3.42 -5.59
C THR A 97 -3.67 -2.11 -6.17
N ARG A 98 -4.59 -1.33 -6.75
CA ARG A 98 -4.30 0.00 -7.31
C ARG A 98 -4.47 1.12 -6.29
N ARG A 99 -5.35 0.90 -5.31
CA ARG A 99 -5.71 1.93 -4.33
C ARG A 99 -4.80 1.85 -3.12
N ALA A 100 -4.27 2.99 -2.69
CA ALA A 100 -3.68 3.13 -1.38
C ALA A 100 -4.80 3.00 -0.33
N GLY A 101 -4.92 1.83 0.25
CA GLY A 101 -5.88 1.51 1.33
C GLY A 101 -5.14 1.04 2.57
N SER A 102 -5.88 0.65 3.60
CA SER A 102 -5.31 0.05 4.80
C SER A 102 -4.68 -1.33 4.54
N LEU A 103 -5.05 -1.98 3.45
CA LEU A 103 -4.57 -3.29 3.04
C LEU A 103 -4.08 -3.24 1.60
N GLN A 104 -2.87 -3.76 1.37
CA GLN A 104 -2.26 -3.91 0.05
C GLN A 104 -2.03 -5.38 -0.24
N ALA A 105 -2.41 -5.83 -1.43
CA ALA A 105 -2.17 -7.19 -1.88
C ALA A 105 -1.03 -7.22 -2.90
N TYR A 106 -0.13 -8.18 -2.72
CA TYR A 106 1.01 -8.42 -3.61
C TYR A 106 1.12 -9.91 -3.96
N LYS A 107 1.45 -10.21 -5.20
CA LYS A 107 2.06 -11.49 -5.54
C LYS A 107 3.57 -11.31 -5.45
N LEU A 108 4.23 -12.14 -4.64
CA LEU A 108 5.68 -12.16 -4.51
C LEU A 108 6.22 -13.42 -5.19
N ILE A 109 7.28 -13.25 -5.98
CA ILE A 109 8.06 -14.34 -6.56
C ILE A 109 9.45 -14.26 -5.95
N ILE A 110 9.81 -15.25 -5.13
CA ILE A 110 11.03 -15.26 -4.34
C ILE A 110 12.01 -16.26 -4.96
N SER A 111 13.12 -15.69 -5.44
CA SER A 111 14.18 -16.48 -6.08
C SER A 111 14.86 -17.44 -5.10
N PRO A 112 15.40 -18.60 -5.58
CA PRO A 112 16.26 -19.47 -4.79
C PRO A 112 17.47 -18.78 -4.17
N LYS A 113 17.88 -17.62 -4.71
CA LYS A 113 18.95 -16.78 -4.14
C LYS A 113 18.61 -16.19 -2.77
N MET A 114 17.33 -16.14 -2.40
CA MET A 114 16.86 -15.72 -1.08
C MET A 114 16.78 -16.88 -0.07
N ARG A 115 17.61 -17.88 -0.23
CA ARG A 115 17.83 -18.91 0.80
C ARG A 115 18.87 -18.39 1.78
N SER A 116 18.58 -18.50 3.06
CA SER A 116 19.56 -18.21 4.12
C SER A 116 19.56 -19.34 5.14
N PRO A 117 20.69 -19.93 5.46
CA PRO A 117 20.77 -20.90 6.57
C PRO A 117 20.52 -20.20 7.92
N GLU A 118 21.00 -18.96 8.08
CA GLU A 118 20.85 -18.13 9.27
C GLU A 118 20.17 -16.80 8.87
N PRO A 119 18.83 -16.77 8.80
CA PRO A 119 18.12 -15.56 8.38
C PRO A 119 18.14 -14.50 9.46
N GLU A 120 18.42 -13.27 9.07
CA GLU A 120 18.31 -12.11 9.94
C GLU A 120 16.84 -11.67 10.04
N GLN A 121 16.22 -11.93 11.18
CA GLN A 121 14.84 -11.56 11.45
C GLN A 121 14.73 -10.05 11.72
N ALA A 122 13.70 -9.43 11.18
CA ALA A 122 13.33 -8.04 11.44
C ALA A 122 11.94 -7.96 12.04
N SER A 123 11.64 -6.85 12.71
CA SER A 123 10.30 -6.58 13.24
C SER A 123 9.85 -5.16 12.83
N HIS A 124 8.56 -5.00 12.66
CA HIS A 124 7.92 -3.70 12.39
C HIS A 124 6.48 -3.72 12.89
N GLU A 125 5.83 -2.57 12.99
CA GLU A 125 4.41 -2.54 13.34
C GLU A 125 3.54 -3.01 12.18
N GLY A 126 2.47 -3.74 12.50
CA GLY A 126 1.45 -4.15 11.56
C GLY A 126 1.10 -5.62 11.64
N TYR A 127 0.39 -6.07 10.64
CA TYR A 127 -0.04 -7.45 10.44
C TYR A 127 0.34 -7.90 9.04
N GLU A 128 0.75 -9.13 8.92
CA GLU A 128 1.05 -9.78 7.66
C GLU A 128 0.25 -11.06 7.51
N TRP A 129 -0.25 -11.29 6.30
CA TRP A 129 -0.92 -12.51 5.90
C TRP A 129 -0.27 -13.03 4.63
N ILE A 130 0.11 -14.30 4.64
CA ILE A 130 0.83 -14.96 3.55
C ILE A 130 0.06 -16.23 3.15
N TYR A 131 -0.04 -16.47 1.84
CA TYR A 131 -0.57 -17.71 1.28
C TYR A 131 0.37 -18.21 0.19
N VAL A 132 0.79 -19.46 0.29
CA VAL A 132 1.69 -20.06 -0.69
C VAL A 132 0.89 -20.53 -1.90
N LEU A 133 1.24 -19.99 -3.07
CA LEU A 133 0.63 -20.33 -4.35
C LEU A 133 1.36 -21.49 -5.01
N ASP A 134 2.70 -21.45 -5.03
CA ASP A 134 3.56 -22.48 -5.64
C ASP A 134 4.94 -22.48 -4.99
N GLY A 135 5.61 -23.62 -4.99
CA GLY A 135 6.92 -23.80 -4.39
C GLY A 135 6.88 -24.00 -2.86
N ARG A 136 8.01 -23.79 -2.19
CA ARG A 136 8.15 -23.98 -0.73
C ARG A 136 8.74 -22.73 -0.09
N LEU A 137 7.95 -22.12 0.78
CA LEU A 137 8.34 -20.94 1.56
C LEU A 137 8.94 -21.39 2.89
N ARG A 138 10.08 -20.83 3.30
CA ARG A 138 10.54 -20.89 4.68
C ARG A 138 10.14 -19.60 5.39
N LEU A 139 9.37 -19.74 6.46
CA LEU A 139 8.97 -18.67 7.36
C LEU A 139 9.62 -18.91 8.72
N VAL A 140 10.43 -17.96 9.16
CA VAL A 140 10.97 -17.91 10.53
C VAL A 140 10.22 -16.84 11.29
N LEU A 141 9.57 -17.23 12.39
CA LEU A 141 8.73 -16.34 13.20
C LEU A 141 9.09 -16.53 14.68
N GLY A 142 9.89 -15.62 15.23
CA GLY A 142 10.52 -15.80 16.54
C GLY A 142 11.39 -17.05 16.54
N ASP A 143 11.08 -18.01 17.42
CA ASP A 143 11.77 -19.30 17.55
C ASP A 143 11.21 -20.39 16.62
N ASN A 144 10.14 -20.12 15.89
CA ASN A 144 9.52 -21.09 14.99
C ASN A 144 10.13 -20.98 13.59
N ASP A 145 10.61 -22.10 13.06
CA ASP A 145 11.15 -22.25 11.71
C ASP A 145 10.26 -23.21 10.92
N LEU A 146 9.48 -22.68 10.00
CA LEU A 146 8.40 -23.38 9.30
C LEU A 146 8.70 -23.48 7.81
N ILE A 147 8.39 -24.62 7.22
CA ILE A 147 8.34 -24.78 5.76
C ILE A 147 6.88 -24.91 5.35
N MET A 148 6.43 -23.99 4.52
CA MET A 148 5.07 -23.91 4.02
C MET A 148 5.02 -24.31 2.55
N GLY A 149 4.06 -25.16 2.21
CA GLY A 149 3.78 -25.60 0.84
C GLY A 149 2.54 -24.91 0.23
N PRO A 150 2.24 -25.21 -1.04
CA PRO A 150 1.06 -24.66 -1.73
C PRO A 150 -0.24 -24.95 -0.97
N GLY A 151 -1.10 -23.95 -0.84
CA GLY A 151 -2.37 -24.03 -0.12
C GLY A 151 -2.28 -23.68 1.37
N GLU A 152 -1.08 -23.53 1.92
CA GLU A 152 -0.90 -23.16 3.32
C GLU A 152 -0.86 -21.64 3.49
N ALA A 153 -1.42 -21.17 4.61
CA ALA A 153 -1.48 -19.77 4.98
C ALA A 153 -0.85 -19.53 6.35
N ALA A 154 -0.28 -18.34 6.54
CA ALA A 154 0.17 -17.84 7.83
C ALA A 154 -0.33 -16.42 8.04
N GLU A 155 -0.70 -16.09 9.27
CA GLU A 155 -1.06 -14.76 9.71
C GLU A 155 -0.33 -14.47 11.03
N PHE A 156 0.31 -13.30 11.11
CA PHE A 156 1.08 -12.95 12.30
C PHE A 156 1.20 -11.44 12.51
N ASP A 157 1.37 -11.05 13.77
CA ASP A 157 1.75 -9.71 14.18
C ASP A 157 3.23 -9.49 13.86
N THR A 158 3.54 -8.50 13.04
CA THR A 158 4.90 -8.22 12.55
C THR A 158 5.81 -7.57 13.60
N ARG A 159 5.32 -7.30 14.81
CA ARG A 159 6.16 -6.98 15.98
C ARG A 159 6.96 -8.21 16.45
N THR A 160 6.46 -9.41 16.18
CA THR A 160 7.25 -10.64 16.34
C THR A 160 8.37 -10.63 15.30
N PRO A 161 9.64 -10.83 15.71
CA PRO A 161 10.75 -10.94 14.77
C PRO A 161 10.43 -12.02 13.72
N HIS A 162 10.60 -11.68 12.45
CA HIS A 162 10.24 -12.59 11.37
C HIS A 162 11.16 -12.42 10.17
N TRP A 163 11.23 -13.46 9.39
CA TRP A 163 11.87 -13.52 8.10
C TRP A 163 11.18 -14.59 7.24
N PHE A 164 11.07 -14.33 5.95
CA PHE A 164 10.66 -15.35 5.01
C PHE A 164 11.53 -15.35 3.76
N GLY A 165 11.69 -16.52 3.16
CA GLY A 165 12.49 -16.70 1.97
C GLY A 165 12.20 -18.01 1.29
N ASN A 166 13.02 -18.34 0.28
CA ASN A 166 12.86 -19.55 -0.48
C ASN A 166 13.46 -20.74 0.28
N ALA A 167 12.74 -21.85 0.36
CA ALA A 167 13.23 -23.10 0.97
C ALA A 167 13.82 -24.08 -0.05
N ASP A 168 13.63 -23.85 -1.36
CA ASP A 168 13.91 -24.81 -2.42
C ASP A 168 14.83 -24.27 -3.53
N ALA A 169 15.15 -25.13 -4.50
CA ALA A 169 15.95 -24.76 -5.68
C ALA A 169 15.13 -24.03 -6.76
N HIS A 170 13.80 -24.07 -6.69
CA HIS A 170 12.88 -23.38 -7.60
C HIS A 170 12.31 -22.13 -6.94
N PRO A 171 11.89 -21.11 -7.70
CA PRO A 171 11.20 -19.96 -7.13
C PRO A 171 9.97 -20.38 -6.32
N VAL A 172 9.65 -19.63 -5.27
CA VAL A 172 8.38 -19.75 -4.55
C VAL A 172 7.50 -18.56 -4.88
N GLU A 173 6.22 -18.81 -5.12
CA GLU A 173 5.21 -17.80 -5.36
C GLU A 173 4.25 -17.72 -4.18
N ILE A 174 4.04 -16.53 -3.67
CA ILE A 174 3.12 -16.28 -2.56
C ILE A 174 2.20 -15.10 -2.86
N LEU A 175 1.01 -15.13 -2.26
CA LEU A 175 0.17 -13.97 -2.09
C LEU A 175 0.44 -13.38 -0.70
N SER A 176 0.72 -12.10 -0.63
CA SER A 176 0.94 -11.39 0.62
C SER A 176 -0.03 -10.22 0.75
N LEU A 177 -0.66 -10.11 1.92
CA LEU A 177 -1.47 -8.97 2.31
C LEU A 177 -0.71 -8.20 3.38
N LEU A 178 -0.39 -6.95 3.08
CA LEU A 178 0.39 -6.07 3.94
C LEU A 178 -0.47 -4.92 4.43
N GLY A 179 -0.43 -4.64 5.71
CA GLY A 179 -0.88 -3.37 6.25
C GLY A 179 0.02 -2.22 5.78
N HIS A 180 -0.44 -0.98 5.98
CA HIS A 180 0.25 0.24 5.51
C HIS A 180 1.71 0.37 5.99
N GLN A 181 2.03 -0.23 7.13
CA GLN A 181 3.38 -0.22 7.71
C GLN A 181 4.25 -1.35 7.18
N GLY A 182 3.67 -2.53 6.93
CA GLY A 182 4.36 -3.65 6.32
C GLY A 182 4.85 -3.34 4.90
N GLU A 183 4.08 -2.61 4.11
CA GLU A 183 4.51 -2.09 2.81
C GLU A 183 5.81 -1.28 2.92
N ARG A 184 5.94 -0.43 3.94
CA ARG A 184 7.15 0.38 4.15
C ARG A 184 8.38 -0.45 4.52
N ALA A 185 8.19 -1.50 5.31
CA ALA A 185 9.27 -2.36 5.75
C ALA A 185 9.84 -3.21 4.60
N HIS A 186 8.97 -3.80 3.79
CA HIS A 186 9.38 -4.69 2.71
C HIS A 186 9.70 -3.98 1.38
N LEU A 187 9.05 -2.84 1.10
CA LEU A 187 9.25 -2.10 -0.15
C LEU A 187 10.29 -0.99 -0.04
N ARG A 188 10.48 -0.42 1.14
CA ARG A 188 11.43 0.65 1.40
C ARG A 188 12.59 0.14 2.24
N ALA A 189 13.38 -0.80 1.73
CA ALA A 189 14.68 -1.11 2.31
C ALA A 189 15.45 0.21 2.51
N ARG A 190 15.82 0.47 3.77
CA ARG A 190 16.52 1.67 4.25
C ARG A 190 17.64 2.06 3.31
N THR A 191 17.57 3.22 2.71
CA THR A 191 18.75 4.00 2.44
C THR A 191 19.28 4.47 3.80
N THR A 192 20.25 3.78 4.36
CA THR A 192 21.05 4.30 5.47
C THR A 192 21.81 5.49 4.91
N PRO A 193 21.67 6.72 5.44
CA PRO A 193 22.58 7.80 5.07
C PRO A 193 23.97 7.44 5.62
N ARG A 194 24.99 7.53 4.75
CA ARG A 194 26.38 7.61 5.16
C ARG A 194 26.65 8.95 5.79
#